data_33e514b894b77d202460357fdfc1648f
#
_entry.id   33e514b894b77d202460357fdfc1648f
#
_cell.length_a   1.000
_cell.length_b   1.000
_cell.length_c   1.000
_cell.angle_alpha   90.00
_cell.angle_beta   90.00
_cell.angle_gamma   90.00
#
_symmetry.space_group_name_H-M   'P 1'
#
loop_
_entity.id
_entity.type
_entity.pdbx_description
1 polymer ?
#
loop_
_entity_poly.entity_id
_entity_poly.type
_entity_poly.pdbx_seq_one_letter_code
_entity_poly.pdbx_strand_id
1 'polypeptide(L)'
;FKSGDVLVKVDYSSLNYKDALILKNGAKLVKEYPHIPGIDFSGQVKESDSSDFKLGDDVVVTSCRIGEIYPGGYSQVVKVKSELLVKKPKLISNKNAMILGTAGFTSLLCAFAIKAREELLLGEKVNDVLVTGATGGVGSIAIMVLSKFGYNVTAVTGKKNKTGYLKELGAKNIVDRKELEVEPRVLGKGLWDGVVDTVGGVVLANAISQTKHGGIIAACGNAASIKLNTTVMPF
;
A
#
# COMPACT_ATOMS: atom_id res chain seq x y z
N PHE A 1 -4.72 30.15 12.86
CA PHE A 1 -3.70 29.15 13.20
C PHE A 1 -3.88 28.75 14.66
N LYS A 2 -3.80 27.43 14.94
CA LYS A 2 -3.72 26.88 16.30
C LYS A 2 -2.34 26.31 16.47
N SER A 3 -1.88 26.17 17.72
CA SER A 3 -0.59 25.58 18.02
C SER A 3 -0.35 24.27 17.25
N GLY A 4 0.78 24.16 16.57
CA GLY A 4 1.16 23.04 15.73
C GLY A 4 0.53 22.99 14.33
N ASP A 5 -0.18 24.03 13.89
CA ASP A 5 -0.70 24.08 12.52
C ASP A 5 0.42 24.47 11.53
N VAL A 6 0.44 23.79 10.39
CA VAL A 6 1.35 24.04 9.27
C VAL A 6 0.54 24.25 8.00
N LEU A 7 0.83 25.33 7.27
CA LEU A 7 0.24 25.60 5.97
C LEU A 7 1.19 25.10 4.89
N VAL A 8 0.73 24.19 4.05
CA VAL A 8 1.54 23.58 2.98
C VAL A 8 0.95 23.93 1.63
N LYS A 9 1.78 24.47 0.72
CA LYS A 9 1.48 24.53 -0.70
C LYS A 9 1.70 23.13 -1.27
N VAL A 10 0.65 22.51 -1.78
CA VAL A 10 0.70 21.17 -2.38
C VAL A 10 1.31 21.28 -3.78
N ASP A 11 2.36 20.51 -4.04
CA ASP A 11 2.95 20.39 -5.36
C ASP A 11 2.41 19.16 -6.10
N TYR A 12 2.26 18.04 -5.40
CA TYR A 12 1.76 16.77 -5.94
C TYR A 12 0.93 16.02 -4.90
N SER A 13 -0.05 15.27 -5.39
CA SER A 13 -0.82 14.27 -4.65
C SER A 13 -0.97 13.04 -5.54
N SER A 14 -1.14 11.85 -4.96
CA SER A 14 -1.38 10.63 -5.72
C SER A 14 -2.85 10.20 -5.70
N LEU A 15 -3.25 9.34 -6.63
CA LEU A 15 -4.59 8.76 -6.66
C LEU A 15 -4.58 7.36 -6.05
N ASN A 16 -5.30 7.18 -4.96
CA ASN A 16 -5.39 5.92 -4.24
C ASN A 16 -6.80 5.31 -4.35
N TYR A 17 -6.92 4.02 -4.11
CA TYR A 17 -8.21 3.32 -4.07
C TYR A 17 -9.20 3.97 -3.09
N LYS A 18 -8.70 4.43 -1.94
CA LYS A 18 -9.49 5.13 -0.93
C LYS A 18 -10.05 6.46 -1.44
N ASP A 19 -9.29 7.20 -2.22
CA ASP A 19 -9.79 8.45 -2.84
C ASP A 19 -10.95 8.18 -3.77
N ALA A 20 -10.87 7.09 -4.55
CA ALA A 20 -11.96 6.66 -5.42
C ALA A 20 -13.22 6.26 -4.64
N LEU A 21 -13.08 5.63 -3.48
CA LEU A 21 -14.20 5.33 -2.58
C LEU A 21 -14.83 6.62 -2.02
N ILE A 22 -14.00 7.59 -1.62
CA ILE A 22 -14.45 8.89 -1.10
C ILE A 22 -15.23 9.65 -2.18
N LEU A 23 -14.66 9.76 -3.37
CA LEU A 23 -15.28 10.44 -4.53
C LEU A 23 -16.63 9.82 -4.94
N LYS A 24 -16.77 8.51 -4.80
CA LYS A 24 -18.03 7.79 -5.06
C LYS A 24 -18.98 7.76 -3.86
N ASN A 25 -18.65 8.43 -2.76
CA ASN A 25 -19.34 8.29 -1.48
C ASN A 25 -19.51 6.84 -1.04
N GLY A 26 -18.57 5.98 -1.44
CA GLY A 26 -18.52 4.58 -1.05
C GLY A 26 -17.97 4.42 0.37
N ALA A 27 -18.42 3.37 1.07
CA ALA A 27 -17.98 3.02 2.42
C ALA A 27 -18.22 4.10 3.51
N LYS A 28 -18.90 5.22 3.21
CA LYS A 28 -19.20 6.31 4.14
C LYS A 28 -17.99 6.78 4.95
N LEU A 29 -16.84 6.92 4.28
CA LEU A 29 -15.58 7.30 4.91
C LEU A 29 -15.57 8.74 5.39
N VAL A 30 -16.21 9.64 4.62
CA VAL A 30 -16.37 11.05 4.97
C VAL A 30 -17.69 11.25 5.72
N LYS A 31 -17.63 11.94 6.85
CA LYS A 31 -18.80 12.18 7.72
C LYS A 31 -19.42 13.55 7.49
N GLU A 32 -18.63 14.53 7.10
CA GLU A 32 -19.04 15.93 6.96
C GLU A 32 -18.69 16.47 5.59
N TYR A 33 -19.61 17.23 4.99
CA TYR A 33 -19.46 17.89 3.70
C TYR A 33 -19.70 19.39 3.83
N PRO A 34 -19.04 20.27 3.03
CA PRO A 34 -18.10 19.94 1.94
C PRO A 34 -16.76 19.38 2.45
N HIS A 35 -16.13 18.48 1.67
CA HIS A 35 -14.88 17.83 2.03
C HIS A 35 -13.90 17.83 0.85
N ILE A 36 -12.60 17.95 1.14
CA ILE A 36 -11.52 17.89 0.15
C ILE A 36 -10.83 16.52 0.28
N PRO A 37 -10.92 15.66 -0.74
CA PRO A 37 -10.24 14.36 -0.75
C PRO A 37 -8.73 14.49 -1.04
N GLY A 38 -8.06 13.34 -1.19
CA GLY A 38 -6.62 13.24 -1.40
C GLY A 38 -5.90 12.78 -0.14
N ILE A 39 -5.67 11.46 -0.01
CA ILE A 39 -5.14 10.87 1.23
C ILE A 39 -3.63 11.02 1.40
N ASP A 40 -2.96 11.60 0.44
CA ASP A 40 -1.54 11.91 0.50
C ASP A 40 -1.21 13.17 -0.30
N PHE A 41 -0.10 13.79 0.02
CA PHE A 41 0.48 14.87 -0.77
C PHE A 41 1.95 15.10 -0.41
N SER A 42 2.66 15.79 -1.30
CA SER A 42 3.95 16.40 -1.04
C SER A 42 3.90 17.87 -1.44
N GLY A 43 4.67 18.68 -0.76
CA GLY A 43 4.67 20.11 -1.01
C GLY A 43 5.66 20.86 -0.15
N GLN A 44 5.49 22.17 -0.11
CA GLN A 44 6.39 23.08 0.60
C GLN A 44 5.64 23.88 1.67
N VAL A 45 6.23 23.97 2.86
CA VAL A 45 5.71 24.76 3.97
C VAL A 45 5.68 26.24 3.60
N LYS A 46 4.52 26.87 3.76
CA LYS A 46 4.31 28.31 3.57
C LYS A 46 4.26 29.08 4.88
N GLU A 47 3.65 28.49 5.90
CA GLU A 47 3.56 29.05 7.24
C GLU A 47 3.59 27.90 8.25
N SER A 48 4.15 28.14 9.42
CA SER A 48 4.21 27.14 10.50
C SER A 48 4.12 27.79 11.87
N ASP A 49 3.29 27.20 12.73
CA ASP A 49 3.26 27.48 14.18
C ASP A 49 3.92 26.32 14.96
N SER A 50 4.64 25.46 14.29
CA SER A 50 5.40 24.36 14.88
C SER A 50 6.90 24.65 14.82
N SER A 51 7.63 24.32 15.88
CA SER A 51 9.10 24.39 15.93
C SER A 51 9.77 23.40 14.98
N ASP A 52 9.07 22.33 14.59
CA ASP A 52 9.65 21.24 13.78
C ASP A 52 9.73 21.58 12.30
N PHE A 53 8.91 22.53 11.82
CA PHE A 53 8.83 22.93 10.42
C PHE A 53 8.97 24.43 10.25
N LYS A 54 9.67 24.82 9.21
CA LYS A 54 9.89 26.23 8.84
C LYS A 54 9.52 26.50 7.39
N LEU A 55 9.32 27.77 7.07
CA LEU A 55 9.08 28.23 5.70
C LEU A 55 10.11 27.63 4.74
N GLY A 56 9.61 27.04 3.66
CA GLY A 56 10.44 26.45 2.61
C GLY A 56 10.80 24.98 2.82
N ASP A 57 10.49 24.38 3.99
CA ASP A 57 10.72 22.96 4.18
C ASP A 57 9.85 22.13 3.20
N ASP A 58 10.48 21.17 2.52
CA ASP A 58 9.76 20.17 1.74
C ASP A 58 9.20 19.09 2.66
N VAL A 59 7.92 18.79 2.51
CA VAL A 59 7.19 17.85 3.37
C VAL A 59 6.37 16.85 2.57
N VAL A 60 6.07 15.73 3.21
CA VAL A 60 5.19 14.69 2.69
C VAL A 60 4.26 14.21 3.80
N VAL A 61 3.06 13.84 3.42
CA VAL A 61 2.13 13.09 4.27
C VAL A 61 1.55 11.94 3.47
N THR A 62 1.39 10.80 4.13
CA THR A 62 0.72 9.62 3.57
C THR A 62 -0.29 9.10 4.58
N SER A 63 -1.53 8.92 4.17
CA SER A 63 -2.62 8.44 5.02
C SER A 63 -2.95 9.38 6.18
N CYS A 64 -2.74 8.99 7.43
CA CYS A 64 -2.98 9.79 8.66
C CYS A 64 -4.36 10.46 8.71
N ARG A 65 -5.36 9.86 8.05
CA ARG A 65 -6.73 10.36 7.92
C ARG A 65 -6.89 11.69 7.15
N ILE A 66 -5.83 12.10 6.46
CA ILE A 66 -5.89 13.18 5.46
C ILE A 66 -6.82 12.72 4.33
N GLY A 67 -7.68 13.61 3.85
CA GLY A 67 -8.70 13.30 2.83
C GLY A 67 -9.90 12.50 3.33
N GLU A 68 -9.91 12.08 4.61
CA GLU A 68 -11.04 11.37 5.24
C GLU A 68 -11.72 12.22 6.32
N ILE A 69 -10.98 12.60 7.34
CA ILE A 69 -11.44 13.45 8.45
C ILE A 69 -10.88 14.86 8.31
N TYR A 70 -9.61 14.94 7.91
CA TYR A 70 -8.95 16.21 7.66
C TYR A 70 -8.99 16.53 6.16
N PRO A 71 -9.00 17.82 5.77
CA PRO A 71 -8.88 18.21 4.37
C PRO A 71 -7.68 17.55 3.71
N GLY A 72 -7.88 17.10 2.49
CA GLY A 72 -6.90 16.31 1.73
C GLY A 72 -6.05 17.08 0.73
N GLY A 73 -5.20 16.35 0.05
CA GLY A 73 -4.19 16.85 -0.89
C GLY A 73 -4.74 17.27 -2.26
N TYR A 74 -6.03 17.09 -2.57
CA TYR A 74 -6.62 17.55 -3.84
C TYR A 74 -6.99 19.03 -3.78
N SER A 75 -6.04 19.81 -3.29
CA SER A 75 -6.13 21.26 -3.20
C SER A 75 -4.76 21.89 -3.45
N GLN A 76 -4.73 23.19 -3.70
CA GLN A 76 -3.48 23.92 -3.89
C GLN A 76 -2.75 24.19 -2.58
N VAL A 77 -3.51 24.30 -1.49
CA VAL A 77 -2.99 24.58 -0.15
C VAL A 77 -3.76 23.78 0.89
N VAL A 78 -3.05 23.16 1.81
CA VAL A 78 -3.62 22.40 2.93
C VAL A 78 -3.09 22.93 4.25
N LYS A 79 -3.99 23.11 5.22
CA LYS A 79 -3.62 23.30 6.62
C LYS A 79 -3.67 21.96 7.33
N VAL A 80 -2.57 21.57 7.95
CA VAL A 80 -2.39 20.25 8.56
C VAL A 80 -1.64 20.36 9.88
N LYS A 81 -1.84 19.41 10.78
CA LYS A 81 -1.07 19.33 12.03
C LYS A 81 0.36 18.85 11.75
N SER A 82 1.33 19.46 12.41
CA SER A 82 2.75 19.12 12.25
C SER A 82 3.05 17.65 12.54
N GLU A 83 2.37 17.04 13.49
CA GLU A 83 2.51 15.61 13.86
C GLU A 83 2.17 14.63 12.71
N LEU A 84 1.44 15.10 11.69
CA LEU A 84 1.07 14.29 10.53
C LEU A 84 2.07 14.43 9.39
N LEU A 85 2.98 15.41 9.46
CA LEU A 85 3.94 15.71 8.41
C LEU A 85 5.27 15.01 8.65
N VAL A 86 5.92 14.66 7.56
CA VAL A 86 7.30 14.18 7.56
C VAL A 86 8.13 15.08 6.67
N LYS A 87 9.33 15.48 7.13
CA LYS A 87 10.29 16.16 6.26
C LYS A 87 10.70 15.25 5.13
N LYS A 88 10.48 15.68 3.91
CA LYS A 88 10.81 14.90 2.73
C LYS A 88 12.34 14.74 2.61
N PRO A 89 12.84 13.51 2.36
CA PRO A 89 14.26 13.32 2.09
C PRO A 89 14.73 14.14 0.88
N LYS A 90 15.88 14.77 0.98
CA LYS A 90 16.44 15.63 -0.09
C LYS A 90 16.68 14.89 -1.41
N LEU A 91 16.96 13.58 -1.33
CA LEU A 91 17.23 12.72 -2.49
C LEU A 91 16.01 12.46 -3.37
N ILE A 92 14.81 12.74 -2.90
CA ILE A 92 13.55 12.46 -3.61
C ILE A 92 12.88 13.79 -3.95
N SER A 93 12.49 13.99 -5.21
CA SER A 93 11.66 15.14 -5.61
C SER A 93 10.22 14.99 -5.06
N ASN A 94 9.49 16.11 -4.94
CA ASN A 94 8.07 16.08 -4.54
C ASN A 94 7.25 15.19 -5.49
N LYS A 95 7.53 15.21 -6.79
CA LYS A 95 6.90 14.32 -7.76
C LYS A 95 7.16 12.84 -7.45
N ASN A 96 8.43 12.47 -7.23
CA ASN A 96 8.80 11.09 -6.95
C ASN A 96 8.26 10.60 -5.60
N ALA A 97 8.18 11.49 -4.60
CA ALA A 97 7.54 11.18 -3.33
C ALA A 97 6.08 10.75 -3.52
N MET A 98 5.34 11.38 -4.47
CA MET A 98 3.95 11.03 -4.77
C MET A 98 3.80 9.92 -5.81
N ILE A 99 4.82 9.62 -6.62
CA ILE A 99 4.87 8.37 -7.39
C ILE A 99 4.90 7.16 -6.44
N LEU A 100 5.61 7.25 -5.33
CA LEU A 100 5.57 6.27 -4.25
C LEU A 100 4.26 6.40 -3.46
N GLY A 101 3.99 7.55 -2.90
CA GLY A 101 2.77 7.89 -2.16
C GLY A 101 2.40 6.87 -1.08
N THR A 102 1.14 6.81 -0.75
CA THR A 102 0.58 5.82 0.18
C THR A 102 0.76 4.38 -0.30
N ALA A 103 0.71 4.14 -1.61
CA ALA A 103 0.91 2.81 -2.18
C ALA A 103 2.34 2.30 -1.97
N GLY A 104 3.35 3.15 -2.19
CA GLY A 104 4.75 2.80 -1.94
C GLY A 104 5.05 2.57 -0.47
N PHE A 105 4.52 3.43 0.40
CA PHE A 105 4.64 3.26 1.86
C PHE A 105 4.06 1.92 2.32
N THR A 106 2.84 1.59 1.87
CA THR A 106 2.19 0.31 2.18
C THR A 106 2.98 -0.89 1.65
N SER A 107 3.49 -0.79 0.43
CA SER A 107 4.33 -1.85 -0.18
C SER A 107 5.59 -2.12 0.62
N LEU A 108 6.26 -1.08 1.09
CA LEU A 108 7.46 -1.19 1.92
C LEU A 108 7.14 -1.82 3.27
N LEU A 109 6.06 -1.42 3.94
CA LEU A 109 5.63 -2.05 5.18
C LEU A 109 5.38 -3.55 5.00
N CYS A 110 4.69 -3.96 3.94
CA CYS A 110 4.46 -5.37 3.62
C CYS A 110 5.78 -6.11 3.35
N ALA A 111 6.67 -5.53 2.54
CA ALA A 111 7.94 -6.15 2.21
C ALA A 111 8.87 -6.30 3.42
N PHE A 112 8.92 -5.29 4.29
CA PHE A 112 9.70 -5.37 5.53
C PHE A 112 9.10 -6.35 6.53
N ALA A 113 7.78 -6.49 6.63
CA ALA A 113 7.16 -7.51 7.44
C ALA A 113 7.56 -8.93 6.97
N ILE A 114 7.58 -9.16 5.65
CA ILE A 114 8.03 -10.44 5.08
C ILE A 114 9.51 -10.67 5.37
N LYS A 115 10.35 -9.64 5.24
CA LYS A 115 11.78 -9.74 5.54
C LYS A 115 12.06 -9.99 7.03
N ALA A 116 11.33 -9.32 7.93
CA ALA A 116 11.49 -9.50 9.37
C ALA A 116 11.17 -10.92 9.85
N ARG A 117 10.33 -11.67 9.10
CA ARG A 117 10.09 -13.09 9.39
C ARG A 117 11.38 -13.92 9.34
N GLU A 118 12.31 -13.63 8.43
CA GLU A 118 13.59 -14.35 8.34
C GLU A 118 14.42 -14.21 9.63
N GLU A 119 14.34 -13.07 10.27
CA GLU A 119 15.02 -12.78 11.55
C GLU A 119 14.33 -13.48 12.72
N LEU A 120 13.00 -13.54 12.72
CA LEU A 120 12.18 -14.15 13.79
C LEU A 120 12.25 -15.67 13.80
N LEU A 121 12.40 -16.33 12.66
CA LEU A 121 12.41 -17.80 12.51
C LEU A 121 13.83 -18.37 12.37
N LEU A 122 14.81 -17.80 13.09
CA LEU A 122 16.16 -18.33 13.23
C LEU A 122 16.87 -18.67 11.89
N GLY A 123 16.61 -17.84 10.85
CA GLY A 123 17.32 -17.96 9.58
C GLY A 123 16.64 -18.85 8.54
N GLU A 124 15.40 -19.28 8.75
CA GLU A 124 14.63 -19.88 7.65
C GLU A 124 14.40 -18.83 6.56
N LYS A 125 14.96 -19.11 5.37
CA LYS A 125 14.88 -18.17 4.25
C LYS A 125 13.47 -18.08 3.67
N VAL A 126 13.00 -16.86 3.43
CA VAL A 126 11.90 -16.62 2.52
C VAL A 126 12.41 -16.74 1.09
N ASN A 127 11.74 -17.55 0.26
CA ASN A 127 12.08 -17.70 -1.15
C ASN A 127 10.94 -17.29 -2.06
N ASP A 128 9.77 -17.86 -1.85
CA ASP A 128 8.62 -17.73 -2.76
C ASP A 128 7.57 -16.78 -2.18
N VAL A 129 7.36 -15.66 -2.84
CA VAL A 129 6.40 -14.63 -2.41
C VAL A 129 5.32 -14.41 -3.46
N LEU A 130 4.07 -14.49 -3.02
CA LEU A 130 2.89 -14.18 -3.84
C LEU A 130 2.51 -12.71 -3.68
N VAL A 131 2.20 -12.03 -4.80
CA VAL A 131 1.66 -10.67 -4.79
C VAL A 131 0.34 -10.66 -5.56
N THR A 132 -0.78 -10.42 -4.86
CA THR A 132 -2.09 -10.28 -5.49
C THR A 132 -2.35 -8.83 -5.90
N GLY A 133 -3.25 -8.63 -6.87
CA GLY A 133 -3.50 -7.28 -7.40
C GLY A 133 -2.25 -6.62 -7.98
N ALA A 134 -1.38 -7.44 -8.59
CA ALA A 134 -0.02 -7.15 -9.00
C ALA A 134 0.14 -5.89 -9.87
N THR A 135 -0.86 -5.52 -10.65
CA THR A 135 -0.84 -4.32 -11.52
C THR A 135 -1.34 -3.05 -10.85
N GLY A 136 -1.74 -3.12 -9.57
CA GLY A 136 -2.15 -1.97 -8.77
C GLY A 136 -0.96 -1.20 -8.19
N GLY A 137 -1.22 -0.04 -7.60
CA GLY A 137 -0.17 0.80 -7.00
C GLY A 137 0.67 0.05 -5.97
N VAL A 138 0.05 -0.60 -4.98
CA VAL A 138 0.75 -1.39 -3.97
C VAL A 138 1.42 -2.62 -4.59
N GLY A 139 0.69 -3.41 -5.38
CA GLY A 139 1.20 -4.67 -5.94
C GLY A 139 2.43 -4.48 -6.83
N SER A 140 2.43 -3.46 -7.70
CA SER A 140 3.56 -3.20 -8.60
C SER A 140 4.83 -2.78 -7.86
N ILE A 141 4.70 -1.93 -6.85
CA ILE A 141 5.85 -1.50 -6.04
C ILE A 141 6.31 -2.66 -5.14
N ALA A 142 5.39 -3.45 -4.58
CA ALA A 142 5.74 -4.62 -3.79
C ALA A 142 6.58 -5.63 -4.60
N ILE A 143 6.20 -5.91 -5.86
CA ILE A 143 6.98 -6.78 -6.76
C ILE A 143 8.41 -6.25 -6.90
N MET A 144 8.56 -4.96 -7.20
CA MET A 144 9.88 -4.34 -7.40
C MET A 144 10.75 -4.42 -6.14
N VAL A 145 10.19 -4.16 -4.97
CA VAL A 145 10.94 -4.18 -3.70
C VAL A 145 11.31 -5.62 -3.32
N LEU A 146 10.36 -6.54 -3.37
CA LEU A 146 10.59 -7.96 -3.03
C LEU A 146 11.58 -8.63 -3.97
N SER A 147 11.51 -8.32 -5.26
CA SER A 147 12.51 -8.79 -6.24
C SER A 147 13.90 -8.26 -5.93
N LYS A 148 14.05 -7.00 -5.50
CA LYS A 148 15.34 -6.45 -5.05
C LYS A 148 15.84 -7.06 -3.75
N PHE A 149 14.97 -7.59 -2.91
CA PHE A 149 15.36 -8.38 -1.73
C PHE A 149 15.81 -9.81 -2.11
N GLY A 150 15.68 -10.19 -3.38
CA GLY A 150 16.14 -11.49 -3.90
C GLY A 150 15.07 -12.58 -3.88
N TYR A 151 13.82 -12.26 -3.57
CA TYR A 151 12.73 -13.25 -3.52
C TYR A 151 12.25 -13.65 -4.91
N ASN A 152 11.71 -14.86 -5.01
CA ASN A 152 11.01 -15.38 -6.19
C ASN A 152 9.58 -14.85 -6.20
N VAL A 153 9.34 -13.71 -6.84
CA VAL A 153 8.03 -13.08 -6.81
C VAL A 153 7.11 -13.69 -7.87
N THR A 154 5.96 -14.19 -7.43
CA THR A 154 4.85 -14.62 -8.28
C THR A 154 3.75 -13.57 -8.26
N ALA A 155 3.47 -12.97 -9.40
CA ALA A 155 2.48 -11.90 -9.56
C ALA A 155 1.13 -12.47 -10.02
N VAL A 156 0.05 -12.13 -9.30
CA VAL A 156 -1.32 -12.54 -9.65
C VAL A 156 -2.04 -11.38 -10.33
N THR A 157 -2.52 -11.61 -11.55
CA THR A 157 -3.26 -10.60 -12.32
C THR A 157 -4.27 -11.21 -13.28
N GLY A 158 -5.41 -10.53 -13.47
CA GLY A 158 -6.34 -10.83 -14.58
C GLY A 158 -6.01 -10.06 -15.87
N LYS A 159 -4.95 -9.22 -15.88
CA LYS A 159 -4.60 -8.34 -17.02
C LYS A 159 -3.47 -8.97 -17.84
N LYS A 160 -3.81 -9.89 -18.74
CA LYS A 160 -2.83 -10.63 -19.58
C LYS A 160 -1.91 -9.72 -20.38
N ASN A 161 -2.37 -8.55 -20.81
CA ASN A 161 -1.58 -7.56 -21.55
C ASN A 161 -0.53 -6.82 -20.67
N LYS A 162 -0.49 -7.07 -19.37
CA LYS A 162 0.48 -6.46 -18.43
C LYS A 162 1.58 -7.41 -18.00
N THR A 163 1.65 -8.61 -18.57
CA THR A 163 2.67 -9.61 -18.22
C THR A 163 4.11 -9.09 -18.43
N GLY A 164 4.38 -8.42 -19.55
CA GLY A 164 5.69 -7.81 -19.82
C GLY A 164 6.09 -6.79 -18.74
N TYR A 165 5.19 -5.85 -18.43
CA TYR A 165 5.39 -4.87 -17.37
C TYR A 165 5.70 -5.52 -16.01
N LEU A 166 4.97 -6.55 -15.61
CA LEU A 166 5.21 -7.23 -14.33
C LEU A 166 6.57 -7.94 -14.30
N LYS A 167 7.01 -8.52 -15.42
CA LYS A 167 8.35 -9.09 -15.55
C LYS A 167 9.45 -8.04 -15.46
N GLU A 168 9.28 -6.90 -16.09
CA GLU A 168 10.20 -5.75 -15.97
C GLU A 168 10.34 -5.26 -14.54
N LEU A 169 9.28 -5.32 -13.73
CA LEU A 169 9.31 -5.02 -12.30
C LEU A 169 10.02 -6.11 -11.47
N GLY A 170 10.31 -7.27 -12.04
CA GLY A 170 11.03 -8.35 -11.40
C GLY A 170 10.19 -9.56 -11.00
N ALA A 171 8.92 -9.67 -11.45
CA ALA A 171 8.14 -10.87 -11.25
C ALA A 171 8.73 -12.04 -12.03
N LYS A 172 9.08 -13.15 -11.34
CA LYS A 172 9.56 -14.38 -11.99
C LYS A 172 8.42 -15.15 -12.64
N ASN A 173 7.29 -15.26 -11.94
CA ASN A 173 6.13 -16.00 -12.39
C ASN A 173 4.90 -15.09 -12.44
N ILE A 174 3.98 -15.44 -13.35
CA ILE A 174 2.69 -14.77 -13.48
C ILE A 174 1.61 -15.84 -13.39
N VAL A 175 0.63 -15.60 -12.53
CA VAL A 175 -0.54 -16.47 -12.32
C VAL A 175 -1.80 -15.70 -12.72
N ASP A 176 -2.69 -16.36 -13.46
CA ASP A 176 -4.00 -15.77 -13.77
C ASP A 176 -4.83 -15.69 -12.48
N ARG A 177 -5.41 -14.53 -12.20
CA ARG A 177 -6.27 -14.32 -11.03
C ARG A 177 -7.37 -15.39 -10.90
N LYS A 178 -7.88 -15.91 -12.00
CA LYS A 178 -8.90 -16.97 -12.02
C LYS A 178 -8.48 -18.23 -11.28
N GLU A 179 -7.17 -18.50 -11.18
CA GLU A 179 -6.66 -19.66 -10.44
C GLU A 179 -6.86 -19.53 -8.92
N LEU A 180 -7.01 -18.28 -8.42
CA LEU A 180 -7.31 -17.98 -7.02
C LEU A 180 -8.77 -17.52 -6.81
N GLU A 181 -9.59 -17.42 -7.86
CA GLU A 181 -11.02 -17.09 -7.78
C GLU A 181 -11.90 -18.35 -7.74
N VAL A 182 -11.38 -19.43 -7.20
CA VAL A 182 -12.07 -20.71 -7.01
C VAL A 182 -12.44 -20.92 -5.53
N GLU A 183 -13.30 -21.88 -5.24
CA GLU A 183 -13.62 -22.24 -3.85
C GLU A 183 -12.34 -22.64 -3.10
N PRO A 184 -12.05 -21.99 -1.96
CA PRO A 184 -10.81 -22.24 -1.22
C PRO A 184 -10.81 -23.66 -0.63
N ARG A 185 -9.69 -24.35 -0.72
CA ARG A 185 -9.45 -25.56 0.03
C ARG A 185 -9.27 -25.22 1.51
N VAL A 186 -9.70 -26.13 2.38
CA VAL A 186 -9.50 -26.00 3.83
C VAL A 186 -8.01 -25.83 4.14
N LEU A 187 -7.17 -26.66 3.49
CA LEU A 187 -5.71 -26.58 3.52
C LEU A 187 -5.18 -26.96 2.14
N GLY A 188 -4.42 -26.07 1.52
CA GLY A 188 -3.80 -26.28 0.23
C GLY A 188 -2.38 -26.81 0.34
N LYS A 189 -1.72 -26.99 -0.80
CA LYS A 189 -0.28 -27.26 -0.84
C LYS A 189 0.46 -25.96 -0.44
N GLY A 190 1.37 -26.05 0.52
CA GLY A 190 2.23 -24.94 0.93
C GLY A 190 3.16 -24.49 -0.23
N LEU A 191 2.87 -23.34 -0.80
CA LEU A 191 3.59 -22.78 -1.95
C LEU A 191 4.36 -21.52 -1.57
N TRP A 192 3.81 -20.70 -0.66
CA TRP A 192 4.29 -19.34 -0.41
C TRP A 192 4.90 -19.20 0.98
N ASP A 193 6.11 -18.67 1.05
CA ASP A 193 6.73 -18.25 2.31
C ASP A 193 6.21 -16.90 2.76
N GLY A 194 5.83 -16.05 1.80
CA GLY A 194 5.25 -14.73 2.03
C GLY A 194 4.14 -14.40 1.04
N VAL A 195 3.19 -13.58 1.48
CA VAL A 195 2.10 -13.07 0.64
C VAL A 195 1.92 -11.57 0.88
N VAL A 196 1.81 -10.79 -0.19
CA VAL A 196 1.26 -9.43 -0.15
C VAL A 196 -0.09 -9.45 -0.84
N ASP A 197 -1.17 -9.27 -0.06
CA ASP A 197 -2.52 -9.25 -0.59
C ASP A 197 -3.13 -7.86 -0.59
N THR A 198 -3.58 -7.42 -1.78
CA THR A 198 -4.28 -6.15 -2.00
C THR A 198 -5.75 -6.34 -2.40
N VAL A 199 -6.21 -7.58 -2.50
CA VAL A 199 -7.47 -7.95 -3.14
C VAL A 199 -8.54 -8.36 -2.14
N GLY A 200 -8.16 -9.14 -1.12
CA GLY A 200 -9.12 -9.68 -0.16
C GLY A 200 -9.98 -10.80 -0.73
N GLY A 201 -11.05 -11.13 -0.01
CA GLY A 201 -12.06 -12.10 -0.45
C GLY A 201 -11.53 -13.50 -0.70
N VAL A 202 -12.06 -14.16 -1.72
CA VAL A 202 -11.71 -15.54 -2.11
C VAL A 202 -10.24 -15.66 -2.53
N VAL A 203 -9.67 -14.62 -3.12
CA VAL A 203 -8.26 -14.60 -3.51
C VAL A 203 -7.35 -14.67 -2.28
N LEU A 204 -7.64 -13.88 -1.25
CA LEU A 204 -6.91 -13.94 0.02
C LEU A 204 -7.12 -15.29 0.71
N ALA A 205 -8.33 -15.84 0.72
CA ALA A 205 -8.62 -17.15 1.32
C ALA A 205 -7.79 -18.28 0.66
N ASN A 206 -7.66 -18.25 -0.67
CA ASN A 206 -6.79 -19.18 -1.41
C ASN A 206 -5.31 -18.96 -1.11
N ALA A 207 -4.85 -17.70 -1.03
CA ALA A 207 -3.48 -17.40 -0.66
C ALA A 207 -3.14 -17.91 0.76
N ILE A 208 -4.06 -17.74 1.72
CA ILE A 208 -3.93 -18.26 3.09
C ILE A 208 -3.78 -19.78 3.07
N SER A 209 -4.68 -20.50 2.38
CA SER A 209 -4.67 -21.97 2.34
C SER A 209 -3.39 -22.54 1.69
N GLN A 210 -2.71 -21.76 0.86
CA GLN A 210 -1.49 -22.13 0.14
C GLN A 210 -0.20 -21.62 0.79
N THR A 211 -0.31 -20.91 1.91
CA THR A 211 0.87 -20.42 2.64
C THR A 211 1.53 -21.57 3.39
N LYS A 212 2.86 -21.66 3.34
CA LYS A 212 3.66 -22.66 4.05
C LYS A 212 3.54 -22.47 5.56
N HIS A 213 3.83 -23.51 6.32
CA HIS A 213 3.95 -23.42 7.78
C HIS A 213 4.94 -22.31 8.15
N GLY A 214 4.57 -21.48 9.14
CA GLY A 214 5.35 -20.30 9.53
C GLY A 214 5.46 -19.20 8.46
N GLY A 215 4.72 -19.29 7.35
CA GLY A 215 4.67 -18.22 6.34
C GLY A 215 3.97 -16.97 6.85
N ILE A 216 4.19 -15.83 6.20
CA ILE A 216 3.62 -14.54 6.60
C ILE A 216 2.73 -13.96 5.50
N ILE A 217 1.62 -13.38 5.90
CA ILE A 217 0.67 -12.73 4.98
C ILE A 217 0.47 -11.29 5.39
N ALA A 218 0.89 -10.37 4.53
CA ALA A 218 0.61 -8.95 4.65
C ALA A 218 -0.66 -8.60 3.86
N ALA A 219 -1.82 -8.71 4.50
CA ALA A 219 -3.09 -8.34 3.92
C ALA A 219 -3.34 -6.83 4.11
N CYS A 220 -3.23 -6.06 3.05
CA CYS A 220 -3.30 -4.59 3.09
C CYS A 220 -4.43 -3.99 2.25
N GLY A 221 -5.20 -4.81 1.51
CA GLY A 221 -6.27 -4.33 0.65
C GLY A 221 -7.47 -5.26 0.59
N ASN A 222 -8.56 -4.73 0.05
CA ASN A 222 -9.85 -5.41 -0.07
C ASN A 222 -10.57 -5.04 -1.37
N ALA A 223 -9.79 -4.87 -2.46
CA ALA A 223 -10.32 -4.37 -3.73
C ALA A 223 -11.45 -5.22 -4.32
N ALA A 224 -11.47 -6.52 -4.06
CA ALA A 224 -12.56 -7.42 -4.49
C ALA A 224 -13.61 -7.61 -3.39
N SER A 225 -13.22 -7.81 -2.13
CA SER A 225 -14.16 -8.04 -1.04
C SER A 225 -13.54 -7.77 0.34
N ILE A 226 -14.37 -7.26 1.26
CA ILE A 226 -14.06 -7.15 2.68
C ILE A 226 -14.35 -8.45 3.45
N LYS A 227 -15.08 -9.40 2.83
CA LYS A 227 -15.42 -10.68 3.46
C LYS A 227 -14.29 -11.68 3.26
N LEU A 228 -13.94 -12.41 4.28
CA LEU A 228 -12.94 -13.46 4.26
C LEU A 228 -13.57 -14.77 4.76
N ASN A 229 -13.87 -15.68 3.84
CA ASN A 229 -14.35 -17.02 4.17
C ASN A 229 -13.15 -17.97 4.15
N THR A 230 -12.72 -18.40 5.32
CA THR A 230 -11.61 -19.34 5.51
C THR A 230 -11.87 -20.18 6.76
N THR A 231 -11.01 -21.15 7.03
CA THR A 231 -11.05 -21.98 8.24
C THR A 231 -9.86 -21.66 9.15
N VAL A 232 -9.84 -22.20 10.34
CA VAL A 232 -8.71 -22.07 11.27
C VAL A 232 -7.51 -22.97 10.91
N MET A 233 -7.70 -23.93 9.99
CA MET A 233 -6.68 -24.93 9.66
C MET A 233 -5.35 -24.36 9.15
N PRO A 234 -5.31 -23.26 8.35
CA PRO A 234 -4.06 -22.66 7.91
C PRO A 234 -3.30 -21.90 9.01
N PHE A 235 -3.94 -21.62 10.15
CA PHE A 235 -3.36 -20.88 11.28
C PHE A 235 -2.87 -21.82 12.37
#